data_a4421a1e7550ea38e4219b64c185e443
#
_entry.id   a4421a1e7550ea38e4219b64c185e443
#
_cell.length_a   1.000
_cell.length_b   1.000
_cell.length_c   1.000
_cell.angle_alpha   90.00
_cell.angle_beta   90.00
_cell.angle_gamma   90.00
#
_symmetry.space_group_name_H-M   'P 1'
#
loop_
_entity.id
_entity.type
_entity.pdbx_description
1 polymer ?
#
loop_
_entity_poly.entity_id
_entity_poly.type
_entity_poly.pdbx_seq_one_letter_code
_entity_poly.pdbx_strand_id
1 'polypeptide(L)'
;LLMVIQSFSQRVETQKNSKDINGSKAEGYSVTISGSVERVRPALQKYLKDYGKPKQNLGYTSIQNPVLGGNTYDKKSVYAVTEGSVSEAHVWLGLIDAEWQDSDTDVLKDRIKEMTYQFGVKFYRDQVQLEINETQQAADATDRKVEKLISDNKDLNSKLLANEQEKLKLEKALELNKAAHELLLQKI
;
A
#
# COMPACT_ATOMS: atom_id res chain seq x y z
N LEU A 1 19.15 13.58 2.90
CA LEU A 1 18.10 13.71 1.86
C LEU A 1 16.76 13.94 2.54
N LEU A 2 16.35 15.21 2.65
CA LEU A 2 15.02 15.56 3.19
C LEU A 2 13.99 15.17 2.13
N MET A 3 13.29 14.06 2.34
CA MET A 3 12.03 13.81 1.61
C MET A 3 10.99 14.81 2.12
N VAL A 4 10.67 15.77 1.28
CA VAL A 4 9.49 16.62 1.49
C VAL A 4 8.28 15.73 1.24
N ILE A 5 7.70 15.22 2.32
CA ILE A 5 6.40 14.56 2.28
C ILE A 5 5.40 15.67 1.95
N GLN A 6 5.05 15.80 0.68
CA GLN A 6 3.89 16.60 0.30
C GLN A 6 2.66 15.86 0.83
N SER A 7 2.22 16.27 2.00
CA SER A 7 0.94 15.86 2.56
C SER A 7 -0.17 16.45 1.69
N PHE A 8 -0.51 15.77 0.60
CA PHE A 8 -1.75 16.04 -0.09
C PHE A 8 -2.87 15.61 0.86
N SER A 9 -3.51 16.59 1.48
CA SER A 9 -4.81 16.39 2.13
C SER A 9 -5.80 16.00 1.03
N GLN A 10 -5.89 14.70 0.74
CA GLN A 10 -6.84 14.17 -0.24
C GLN A 10 -8.22 14.23 0.39
N ARG A 11 -8.94 15.28 0.05
CA ARG A 11 -10.31 15.49 0.52
C ARG A 11 -11.24 14.64 -0.34
N VAL A 12 -11.91 13.68 0.29
CA VAL A 12 -12.95 12.90 -0.36
C VAL A 12 -14.22 13.74 -0.41
N GLU A 13 -14.69 14.06 -1.61
CA GLU A 13 -15.93 14.80 -1.82
C GLU A 13 -16.83 13.98 -2.75
N THR A 14 -18.12 13.90 -2.40
CA THR A 14 -19.11 13.25 -3.25
C THR A 14 -19.92 14.28 -4.03
N GLN A 15 -20.16 14.00 -5.30
CA GLN A 15 -20.99 14.82 -6.19
C GLN A 15 -22.21 14.04 -6.66
N LYS A 16 -23.41 14.65 -6.53
CA LYS A 16 -24.63 14.06 -7.06
C LYS A 16 -24.65 14.18 -8.58
N ASN A 17 -24.86 13.06 -9.26
CA ASN A 17 -25.02 13.00 -10.71
C ASN A 17 -25.84 11.79 -11.14
N SER A 18 -26.15 11.69 -12.43
CA SER A 18 -26.87 10.55 -12.98
C SER A 18 -26.08 9.88 -14.09
N LYS A 19 -26.31 8.58 -14.27
CA LYS A 19 -25.76 7.76 -15.35
C LYS A 19 -26.88 7.03 -16.08
N ASP A 20 -26.65 6.69 -17.34
CA ASP A 20 -27.49 5.74 -18.06
C ASP A 20 -27.00 4.31 -17.78
N ILE A 21 -27.90 3.47 -17.33
CA ILE A 21 -27.66 2.05 -17.10
C ILE A 21 -28.65 1.26 -17.94
N ASN A 22 -28.19 0.71 -19.05
CA ASN A 22 -29.03 -0.04 -20.01
C ASN A 22 -30.29 0.72 -20.49
N GLY A 23 -30.14 2.01 -20.83
CA GLY A 23 -31.26 2.83 -21.30
C GLY A 23 -32.15 3.35 -20.19
N SER A 24 -31.84 3.10 -18.93
CA SER A 24 -32.56 3.63 -17.77
C SER A 24 -31.72 4.67 -17.04
N LYS A 25 -32.30 5.82 -16.74
CA LYS A 25 -31.65 6.85 -15.93
C LYS A 25 -31.53 6.37 -14.49
N ALA A 26 -30.28 6.30 -13.99
CA ALA A 26 -29.97 6.01 -12.61
C ALA A 26 -29.43 7.26 -11.91
N GLU A 27 -29.91 7.55 -10.71
CA GLU A 27 -29.42 8.65 -9.87
C GLU A 27 -28.44 8.13 -8.82
N GLY A 28 -27.42 8.90 -8.55
CA GLY A 28 -26.38 8.47 -7.60
C GLY A 28 -25.36 9.55 -7.28
N TYR A 29 -24.25 9.09 -6.73
CA TYR A 29 -23.14 9.93 -6.32
C TYR A 29 -21.83 9.40 -6.88
N SER A 30 -20.92 10.32 -7.21
CA SER A 30 -19.58 9.99 -7.62
C SER A 30 -18.54 10.52 -6.64
N VAL A 31 -17.40 9.87 -6.61
CA VAL A 31 -16.18 10.31 -5.97
C VAL A 31 -15.04 10.23 -6.96
N THR A 32 -14.18 11.24 -6.94
CA THR A 32 -12.94 11.25 -7.73
C THR A 32 -11.80 10.72 -6.87
N ILE A 33 -11.06 9.76 -7.40
CA ILE A 33 -9.94 9.09 -6.76
C ILE A 33 -8.67 9.37 -7.56
N SER A 34 -7.65 9.94 -6.90
CA SER A 34 -6.30 10.05 -7.47
C SER A 34 -5.66 8.66 -7.54
N GLY A 35 -5.75 8.04 -8.69
CA GLY A 35 -5.26 6.69 -8.94
C GLY A 35 -5.82 6.11 -10.23
N SER A 36 -5.12 5.12 -10.79
CA SER A 36 -5.55 4.52 -12.04
C SER A 36 -6.84 3.71 -11.89
N VAL A 37 -7.66 3.71 -12.92
CA VAL A 37 -8.87 2.87 -13.00
C VAL A 37 -8.55 1.40 -12.72
N GLU A 38 -7.40 0.92 -13.17
CA GLU A 38 -6.95 -0.46 -12.98
C GLU A 38 -6.76 -0.83 -11.51
N ARG A 39 -6.36 0.13 -10.67
CA ARG A 39 -6.22 -0.06 -9.21
C ARG A 39 -7.54 0.15 -8.48
N VAL A 40 -8.31 1.14 -8.91
CA VAL A 40 -9.57 1.53 -8.23
C VAL A 40 -10.67 0.50 -8.46
N ARG A 41 -10.80 -0.04 -9.68
CA ARG A 41 -11.86 -1.01 -10.02
C ARG A 41 -11.83 -2.28 -9.16
N PRO A 42 -10.70 -2.98 -8.98
CA PRO A 42 -10.65 -4.15 -8.08
C PRO A 42 -10.91 -3.79 -6.61
N ALA A 43 -10.44 -2.62 -6.16
CA ALA A 43 -10.70 -2.14 -4.81
C ALA A 43 -12.20 -1.89 -4.59
N LEU A 44 -12.88 -1.27 -5.58
CA LEU A 44 -14.33 -1.10 -5.54
C LEU A 44 -15.06 -2.44 -5.52
N GLN A 45 -14.68 -3.39 -6.37
CA GLN A 45 -15.31 -4.72 -6.38
C GLN A 45 -15.15 -5.45 -5.05
N LYS A 46 -13.99 -5.31 -4.39
CA LYS A 46 -13.77 -5.86 -3.05
C LYS A 46 -14.66 -5.19 -2.01
N TYR A 47 -14.76 -3.86 -2.06
CA TYR A 47 -15.61 -3.08 -1.16
C TYR A 47 -17.10 -3.42 -1.33
N LEU A 48 -17.57 -3.57 -2.56
CA LEU A 48 -18.96 -3.90 -2.86
C LEU A 48 -19.41 -5.27 -2.34
N LYS A 49 -18.48 -6.19 -2.06
CA LYS A 49 -18.80 -7.51 -1.47
C LYS A 49 -19.41 -7.40 -0.07
N ASP A 50 -19.14 -6.33 0.65
CA ASP A 50 -19.72 -6.08 1.97
C ASP A 50 -21.23 -5.76 1.88
N TYR A 51 -21.72 -5.42 0.68
CA TYR A 51 -23.12 -5.07 0.40
C TYR A 51 -23.87 -6.13 -0.41
N GLY A 52 -23.21 -7.20 -0.86
CA GLY A 52 -23.78 -8.29 -1.61
C GLY A 52 -22.82 -8.95 -2.59
N LYS A 53 -23.34 -9.61 -3.61
CA LYS A 53 -22.53 -10.26 -4.65
C LYS A 53 -22.39 -9.32 -5.86
N PRO A 54 -21.25 -8.66 -6.08
CA PRO A 54 -21.07 -7.80 -7.24
C PRO A 54 -20.97 -8.67 -8.51
N LYS A 55 -21.77 -8.30 -9.52
CA LYS A 55 -21.76 -8.91 -10.86
C LYS A 55 -21.25 -7.88 -11.86
N GLN A 56 -20.16 -8.20 -12.52
CA GLN A 56 -19.61 -7.37 -13.58
C GLN A 56 -20.46 -7.51 -14.84
N ASN A 57 -20.84 -6.38 -15.43
CA ASN A 57 -21.53 -6.27 -16.70
C ASN A 57 -20.70 -5.39 -17.65
N LEU A 58 -21.16 -5.24 -18.87
CA LEU A 58 -20.53 -4.33 -19.83
C LEU A 58 -20.74 -2.87 -19.37
N GLY A 59 -19.65 -2.20 -18.98
CA GLY A 59 -19.67 -0.79 -18.56
C GLY A 59 -20.06 -0.52 -17.10
N TYR A 60 -20.60 -1.48 -16.36
CA TYR A 60 -21.01 -1.29 -14.96
C TYR A 60 -20.91 -2.57 -14.14
N THR A 61 -20.95 -2.43 -12.83
CA THR A 61 -21.13 -3.53 -11.85
C THR A 61 -22.50 -3.39 -11.20
N SER A 62 -23.22 -4.48 -11.00
CA SER A 62 -24.48 -4.50 -10.27
C SER A 62 -24.38 -5.36 -9.01
N ILE A 63 -25.10 -4.97 -7.95
CA ILE A 63 -25.34 -5.77 -6.75
C ILE A 63 -26.83 -6.01 -6.66
N GLN A 64 -27.26 -7.24 -6.84
CA GLN A 64 -28.65 -7.64 -6.67
C GLN A 64 -28.92 -8.00 -5.20
N ASN A 65 -30.12 -7.68 -4.72
CA ASN A 65 -30.54 -7.86 -3.33
C ASN A 65 -29.50 -7.25 -2.34
N PRO A 66 -29.18 -5.95 -2.47
CA PRO A 66 -28.14 -5.35 -1.66
C PRO A 66 -28.53 -5.28 -0.19
N VAL A 67 -27.52 -5.36 0.68
CA VAL A 67 -27.65 -5.10 2.12
C VAL A 67 -27.24 -3.66 2.39
N LEU A 68 -28.17 -2.79 2.71
CA LEU A 68 -27.92 -1.39 3.01
C LEU A 68 -28.41 -1.05 4.42
N GLY A 69 -27.52 -0.59 5.28
CA GLY A 69 -27.85 -0.27 6.67
C GLY A 69 -28.42 -1.44 7.47
N GLY A 70 -27.97 -2.66 7.18
CA GLY A 70 -28.43 -3.89 7.84
C GLY A 70 -29.71 -4.50 7.27
N ASN A 71 -30.37 -3.85 6.31
CA ASN A 71 -31.56 -4.36 5.66
C ASN A 71 -31.22 -4.95 4.28
N THR A 72 -31.77 -6.11 3.96
CA THR A 72 -31.71 -6.70 2.62
C THR A 72 -32.88 -6.19 1.78
N TYR A 73 -32.60 -5.76 0.56
CA TYR A 73 -33.61 -5.24 -0.37
C TYR A 73 -33.80 -6.21 -1.54
N ASP A 74 -34.76 -7.12 -1.38
CA ASP A 74 -35.04 -8.14 -2.39
C ASP A 74 -35.52 -7.53 -3.71
N LYS A 75 -35.07 -8.12 -4.84
CA LYS A 75 -35.38 -7.69 -6.22
C LYS A 75 -34.97 -6.25 -6.55
N LYS A 76 -34.14 -5.63 -5.73
CA LYS A 76 -33.56 -4.30 -5.96
C LYS A 76 -32.12 -4.44 -6.41
N SER A 77 -31.58 -3.40 -7.05
CA SER A 77 -30.17 -3.36 -7.48
C SER A 77 -29.50 -2.04 -7.15
N VAL A 78 -28.24 -2.13 -6.75
CA VAL A 78 -27.31 -1.00 -6.71
C VAL A 78 -26.34 -1.14 -7.87
N TYR A 79 -26.07 -0.04 -8.54
CA TYR A 79 -25.20 0.02 -9.71
C TYR A 79 -23.94 0.81 -9.39
N ALA A 80 -22.81 0.37 -9.96
CA ALA A 80 -21.53 1.02 -9.82
C ALA A 80 -20.84 1.16 -11.17
N VAL A 81 -20.26 2.32 -11.43
CA VAL A 81 -19.46 2.60 -12.63
C VAL A 81 -18.09 3.11 -12.22
N THR A 82 -17.03 2.62 -12.89
CA THR A 82 -15.66 3.11 -12.71
C THR A 82 -15.11 3.51 -14.06
N GLU A 83 -14.83 4.79 -14.22
CA GLU A 83 -14.29 5.41 -15.43
C GLU A 83 -13.07 6.25 -15.08
N GLY A 84 -12.28 6.64 -16.06
CA GLY A 84 -11.15 7.54 -15.87
C GLY A 84 -9.91 7.15 -16.67
N SER A 85 -8.75 7.50 -16.14
CA SER A 85 -7.45 7.37 -16.80
C SER A 85 -6.45 6.56 -15.96
N VAL A 86 -5.18 6.64 -16.33
CA VAL A 86 -4.06 6.06 -15.54
C VAL A 86 -3.72 6.84 -14.28
N SER A 87 -4.20 8.09 -14.14
CA SER A 87 -3.89 8.97 -13.00
C SER A 87 -5.09 9.31 -12.15
N GLU A 88 -6.31 9.19 -12.69
CA GLU A 88 -7.54 9.57 -12.01
C GLU A 88 -8.67 8.62 -12.36
N ALA A 89 -9.44 8.22 -11.37
CA ALA A 89 -10.63 7.39 -11.52
C ALA A 89 -11.85 8.07 -10.90
N HIS A 90 -12.96 8.02 -11.62
CA HIS A 90 -14.26 8.45 -11.15
C HIS A 90 -15.09 7.20 -10.82
N VAL A 91 -15.48 7.07 -9.57
CA VAL A 91 -16.32 6.00 -9.09
C VAL A 91 -17.71 6.57 -8.83
N TRP A 92 -18.71 5.98 -9.44
CA TRP A 92 -20.12 6.34 -9.25
C TRP A 92 -20.88 5.15 -8.71
N LEU A 93 -21.74 5.39 -7.72
CA LEU A 93 -22.72 4.44 -7.19
C LEU A 93 -24.11 5.05 -7.27
N GLY A 94 -25.11 4.24 -7.64
CA GLY A 94 -26.46 4.76 -7.78
C GLY A 94 -27.54 3.71 -7.94
N LEU A 95 -28.78 4.19 -8.10
CA LEU A 95 -30.00 3.43 -8.16
C LEU A 95 -30.80 3.84 -9.40
N ILE A 96 -31.55 2.91 -9.98
CA ILE A 96 -32.60 3.22 -10.96
C ILE A 96 -33.86 3.46 -10.17
N ASP A 97 -34.38 4.70 -10.12
CA ASP A 97 -35.53 5.10 -9.29
C ASP A 97 -36.77 4.22 -9.52
N ALA A 98 -36.99 3.79 -10.76
CA ALA A 98 -38.10 2.90 -11.09
C ALA A 98 -38.05 1.54 -10.38
N GLU A 99 -36.87 1.05 -10.02
CA GLU A 99 -36.69 -0.19 -9.27
C GLU A 99 -36.96 -0.03 -7.77
N TRP A 100 -37.04 1.21 -7.27
CA TRP A 100 -37.07 1.52 -5.83
C TRP A 100 -38.32 2.31 -5.42
N GLN A 101 -39.37 2.38 -6.27
CA GLN A 101 -40.55 3.20 -6.05
C GLN A 101 -41.33 2.89 -4.76
N ASP A 102 -41.25 1.66 -4.26
CA ASP A 102 -41.90 1.18 -3.04
C ASP A 102 -40.99 1.32 -1.78
N SER A 103 -39.90 2.03 -1.90
CA SER A 103 -38.94 2.24 -0.83
C SER A 103 -38.74 3.73 -0.54
N ASP A 104 -38.27 4.07 0.67
CA ASP A 104 -37.89 5.44 0.99
C ASP A 104 -36.63 5.84 0.21
N THR A 105 -36.83 6.44 -0.96
CA THR A 105 -35.76 6.76 -1.91
C THR A 105 -34.80 7.81 -1.37
N ASP A 106 -35.23 8.71 -0.50
CA ASP A 106 -34.37 9.76 0.05
C ASP A 106 -33.38 9.15 1.04
N VAL A 107 -33.84 8.29 1.95
CA VAL A 107 -32.97 7.55 2.87
C VAL A 107 -31.98 6.68 2.11
N LEU A 108 -32.43 6.04 1.02
CA LEU A 108 -31.57 5.19 0.21
C LEU A 108 -30.51 6.00 -0.55
N LYS A 109 -30.88 7.16 -1.10
CA LYS A 109 -29.91 8.07 -1.75
C LYS A 109 -28.86 8.57 -0.78
N ASP A 110 -29.23 8.88 0.45
CA ASP A 110 -28.26 9.23 1.50
C ASP A 110 -27.32 8.06 1.84
N ARG A 111 -27.82 6.83 1.88
CA ARG A 111 -26.97 5.64 2.07
C ARG A 111 -26.02 5.41 0.90
N ILE A 112 -26.47 5.60 -0.33
CA ILE A 112 -25.59 5.52 -1.51
C ILE A 112 -24.53 6.62 -1.48
N LYS A 113 -24.88 7.83 -1.07
CA LYS A 113 -23.94 8.92 -0.87
C LYS A 113 -22.85 8.53 0.15
N GLU A 114 -23.29 8.04 1.30
CA GLU A 114 -22.38 7.60 2.36
C GLU A 114 -21.50 6.44 1.88
N MET A 115 -22.07 5.44 1.22
CA MET A 115 -21.35 4.31 0.64
C MET A 115 -20.28 4.77 -0.35
N THR A 116 -20.58 5.75 -1.20
CA THR A 116 -19.65 6.34 -2.16
C THR A 116 -18.51 7.07 -1.43
N TYR A 117 -18.84 7.86 -0.42
CA TYR A 117 -17.88 8.56 0.42
C TYR A 117 -16.95 7.58 1.15
N GLN A 118 -17.53 6.58 1.81
CA GLN A 118 -16.78 5.58 2.58
C GLN A 118 -15.85 4.74 1.69
N PHE A 119 -16.25 4.48 0.45
CA PHE A 119 -15.34 3.85 -0.51
C PHE A 119 -14.10 4.71 -0.76
N GLY A 120 -14.26 6.01 -1.00
CA GLY A 120 -13.14 6.92 -1.20
C GLY A 120 -12.20 6.97 0.01
N VAL A 121 -12.77 7.11 1.21
CA VAL A 121 -12.00 7.10 2.47
C VAL A 121 -11.26 5.79 2.66
N LYS A 122 -11.95 4.65 2.44
CA LYS A 122 -11.33 3.33 2.56
C LYS A 122 -10.19 3.13 1.56
N PHE A 123 -10.38 3.55 0.32
CA PHE A 123 -9.34 3.43 -0.71
C PHE A 123 -8.05 4.13 -0.28
N TYR A 124 -8.13 5.39 0.16
CA TYR A 124 -6.95 6.13 0.60
C TYR A 124 -6.34 5.56 1.88
N ARG A 125 -7.15 5.13 2.84
CA ARG A 125 -6.66 4.45 4.04
C ARG A 125 -5.87 3.19 3.72
N ASP A 126 -6.40 2.37 2.81
CA ASP A 126 -5.76 1.12 2.38
C ASP A 126 -4.42 1.42 1.66
N GLN A 127 -4.33 2.52 0.88
CA GLN A 127 -3.07 2.95 0.25
C GLN A 127 -2.03 3.38 1.30
N VAL A 128 -2.42 4.22 2.25
CA VAL A 128 -1.51 4.66 3.34
C VAL A 128 -1.04 3.46 4.16
N GLN A 129 -1.92 2.51 4.46
CA GLN A 129 -1.54 1.30 5.19
C GLN A 129 -0.54 0.45 4.40
N LEU A 130 -0.69 0.36 3.08
CA LEU A 130 0.28 -0.33 2.22
C LEU A 130 1.66 0.35 2.28
N GLU A 131 1.71 1.67 2.16
CA GLU A 131 2.96 2.45 2.25
C GLU A 131 3.64 2.31 3.62
N ILE A 132 2.86 2.31 4.70
CA ILE A 132 3.38 2.05 6.05
C ILE A 132 4.01 0.66 6.12
N ASN A 133 3.34 -0.37 5.62
CA ASN A 133 3.85 -1.74 5.65
C ASN A 133 5.13 -1.89 4.82
N GLU A 134 5.21 -1.29 3.65
CA GLU A 134 6.40 -1.30 2.79
C GLU A 134 7.57 -0.56 3.46
N THR A 135 7.31 0.60 4.08
CA THR A 135 8.30 1.38 4.81
C THR A 135 8.85 0.60 6.00
N GLN A 136 7.97 -0.06 6.77
CA GLN A 136 8.37 -0.89 7.90
C GLN A 136 9.27 -2.05 7.46
N GLN A 137 8.90 -2.74 6.36
CA GLN A 137 9.72 -3.83 5.82
C GLN A 137 11.11 -3.34 5.37
N ALA A 138 11.18 -2.15 4.76
CA ALA A 138 12.45 -1.54 4.37
C ALA A 138 13.31 -1.16 5.59
N ALA A 139 12.69 -0.64 6.64
CA ALA A 139 13.38 -0.34 7.91
C ALA A 139 13.94 -1.61 8.54
N ASP A 140 13.14 -2.65 8.69
CA ASP A 140 13.57 -3.94 9.26
C ASP A 140 14.72 -4.58 8.47
N ALA A 141 14.70 -4.45 7.12
CA ALA A 141 15.80 -4.94 6.29
C ALA A 141 17.09 -4.13 6.50
N THR A 142 16.95 -2.83 6.71
CA THR A 142 18.08 -1.94 7.01
C THR A 142 18.70 -2.26 8.37
N ASP A 143 17.87 -2.47 9.39
CA ASP A 143 18.33 -2.83 10.73
C ASP A 143 19.13 -4.13 10.75
N ARG A 144 18.63 -5.18 10.07
CA ARG A 144 19.38 -6.45 9.91
C ARG A 144 20.73 -6.25 9.24
N LYS A 145 20.81 -5.36 8.24
CA LYS A 145 22.06 -5.04 7.56
C LYS A 145 23.03 -4.31 8.49
N VAL A 146 22.53 -3.39 9.31
CA VAL A 146 23.34 -2.68 10.31
C VAL A 146 23.88 -3.66 11.35
N GLU A 147 23.05 -4.54 11.89
CA GLU A 147 23.49 -5.57 12.86
C GLU A 147 24.60 -6.47 12.28
N LYS A 148 24.42 -6.91 11.03
CA LYS A 148 25.45 -7.69 10.33
C LYS A 148 26.76 -6.91 10.20
N LEU A 149 26.71 -5.65 9.76
CA LEU A 149 27.90 -4.81 9.62
C LEU A 149 28.62 -4.57 10.96
N ILE A 150 27.89 -4.42 12.06
CA ILE A 150 28.45 -4.32 13.41
C ILE A 150 29.18 -5.62 13.78
N SER A 151 28.59 -6.78 13.50
CA SER A 151 29.22 -8.09 13.75
C SER A 151 30.48 -8.26 12.91
N ASP A 152 30.41 -7.99 11.61
CA ASP A 152 31.55 -8.09 10.69
C ASP A 152 32.70 -7.15 11.11
N ASN A 153 32.38 -5.95 11.57
CA ASN A 153 33.37 -4.98 12.08
C ASN A 153 34.08 -5.51 13.35
N LYS A 154 33.30 -6.09 14.27
CA LYS A 154 33.85 -6.71 15.48
C LYS A 154 34.83 -7.84 15.13
N ASP A 155 34.48 -8.70 14.18
CA ASP A 155 35.31 -9.81 13.73
C ASP A 155 36.57 -9.31 13.04
N LEU A 156 36.50 -8.28 12.21
CA LEU A 156 37.64 -7.65 11.55
C LEU A 156 38.60 -7.02 12.56
N ASN A 157 38.08 -6.32 13.58
CA ASN A 157 38.90 -5.75 14.65
C ASN A 157 39.64 -6.84 15.45
N SER A 158 38.97 -7.96 15.73
CA SER A 158 39.60 -9.10 16.40
C SER A 158 40.74 -9.70 15.57
N LYS A 159 40.55 -9.85 14.25
CA LYS A 159 41.57 -10.31 13.32
C LYS A 159 42.75 -9.32 13.22
N LEU A 160 42.44 -8.02 13.20
CA LEU A 160 43.48 -6.98 13.17
C LEU A 160 44.40 -7.07 14.40
N LEU A 161 43.81 -7.17 15.61
CA LEU A 161 44.57 -7.34 16.86
C LEU A 161 45.41 -8.59 16.86
N ALA A 162 44.89 -9.72 16.35
CA ALA A 162 45.66 -10.96 16.23
C ALA A 162 46.86 -10.81 15.27
N ASN A 163 46.65 -10.18 14.12
CA ASN A 163 47.72 -9.92 13.15
C ASN A 163 48.80 -8.97 13.69
N GLU A 164 48.43 -7.95 14.45
CA GLU A 164 49.39 -7.04 15.11
C GLU A 164 50.25 -7.79 16.13
N GLN A 165 49.64 -8.69 16.92
CA GLN A 165 50.41 -9.52 17.87
C GLN A 165 51.34 -10.49 17.16
N GLU A 166 50.93 -11.10 16.07
CA GLU A 166 51.76 -11.99 15.27
C GLU A 166 52.94 -11.22 14.63
N LYS A 167 52.67 -10.04 14.07
CA LYS A 167 53.68 -9.15 13.53
C LYS A 167 54.75 -8.85 14.57
N LEU A 168 54.37 -8.46 15.79
CA LEU A 168 55.33 -8.19 16.88
C LEU A 168 56.16 -9.41 17.24
N LYS A 169 55.60 -10.63 17.22
CA LYS A 169 56.35 -11.88 17.44
C LYS A 169 57.36 -12.13 16.33
N LEU A 170 56.97 -11.95 15.08
CA LEU A 170 57.86 -12.13 13.91
C LEU A 170 59.00 -11.10 13.91
N GLU A 171 58.73 -9.85 14.23
CA GLU A 171 59.74 -8.80 14.37
C GLU A 171 60.77 -9.15 15.43
N LYS A 172 60.35 -9.61 16.62
CA LYS A 172 61.29 -10.09 17.67
C LYS A 172 62.08 -11.29 17.22
N ALA A 173 61.49 -12.27 16.55
CA ALA A 173 62.20 -13.43 16.02
C ALA A 173 63.20 -13.03 14.94
N LEU A 174 62.87 -12.06 14.10
CA LEU A 174 63.80 -11.52 13.09
C LEU A 174 65.08 -10.87 13.75
N GLU A 175 64.84 -10.05 14.77
CA GLU A 175 65.97 -9.42 15.51
C GLU A 175 66.89 -10.44 16.20
N LEU A 176 66.30 -11.47 16.83
CA LEU A 176 67.04 -12.57 17.42
C LEU A 176 67.91 -13.34 16.38
N ASN A 177 67.31 -13.63 15.20
CA ASN A 177 68.00 -14.29 14.10
C ASN A 177 69.14 -13.45 13.54
N LYS A 178 68.92 -12.14 13.37
CA LYS A 178 69.97 -11.22 12.95
C LYS A 178 71.16 -11.22 13.95
N ALA A 179 70.92 -11.09 15.25
CA ALA A 179 71.90 -11.12 16.29
C ALA A 179 72.65 -12.46 16.31
N ALA A 180 71.98 -13.59 16.17
CA ALA A 180 72.62 -14.91 16.07
C ALA A 180 73.49 -15.04 14.82
N HIS A 181 73.05 -14.51 13.69
CA HIS A 181 73.80 -14.51 12.45
C HIS A 181 75.15 -13.68 12.59
N GLU A 182 75.01 -12.49 13.18
CA GLU A 182 76.21 -11.64 13.45
C GLU A 182 77.24 -12.32 14.35
N LEU A 183 76.79 -13.01 15.43
CA LEU A 183 77.64 -13.78 16.32
C LEU A 183 78.32 -14.94 15.59
N LEU A 184 77.67 -15.58 14.63
CA LEU A 184 78.30 -16.62 13.81
C LEU A 184 79.35 -16.08 12.87
N LEU A 185 79.12 -14.92 12.25
CA LEU A 185 80.10 -14.25 11.39
C LEU A 185 81.41 -13.81 12.14
N GLN A 186 81.30 -13.50 13.44
CA GLN A 186 82.46 -13.12 14.28
C GLN A 186 83.29 -14.32 14.68
N LYS A 187 82.81 -15.54 14.49
CA LYS A 187 83.57 -16.76 14.86
C LYS A 187 84.35 -17.41 13.70
N ILE A 188 84.23 -16.87 12.52
CA ILE A 188 84.96 -17.26 11.32
C ILE A 188 86.16 -16.34 11.14
#